data_24259666cfc8d16a0f21ef2f54740337
#
_entry.id   24259666cfc8d16a0f21ef2f54740337
#
_cell.length_a   1.000
_cell.length_b   1.000
_cell.length_c   1.000
_cell.angle_alpha   90.00
_cell.angle_beta   90.00
_cell.angle_gamma   90.00
#
_symmetry.space_group_name_H-M   'P 1'
#
loop_
_entity.id
_entity.type
_entity.pdbx_description
1 polymer ?
#
loop_
_entity_poly.entity_id
_entity_poly.type
_entity_poly.pdbx_seq_one_letter_code
_entity_poly.pdbx_strand_id
1 'polypeptide(L)'
;MPQAYMKLFKDEIDRLVEIGTLSPVTETEWASPTFCTPKKDQRIRIVSDFRILNSCIFRSPWPTPNIQEIFQDIGGFHFVTAIDLSMGYYAMALTPRARELCTIILP
;
A
#
# COMPACT_ATOMS: atom_id res chain seq x y z
N MET A 1 -11.48 -1.66 -17.70
CA MET A 1 -10.00 -1.82 -17.78
C MET A 1 -9.64 -2.32 -19.17
N PRO A 2 -8.65 -1.72 -19.87
CA PRO A 2 -8.22 -2.22 -21.19
C PRO A 2 -7.67 -3.66 -21.07
N GLN A 3 -7.98 -4.49 -22.05
CA GLN A 3 -7.62 -5.92 -22.04
C GLN A 3 -6.10 -6.15 -21.93
N ALA A 4 -5.30 -5.23 -22.44
CA ALA A 4 -3.84 -5.28 -22.36
C ALA A 4 -3.30 -5.24 -20.91
N TYR A 5 -4.03 -4.62 -20.00
CA TYR A 5 -3.63 -4.53 -18.59
C TYR A 5 -4.21 -5.63 -17.71
N MET A 6 -5.22 -6.37 -18.18
CA MET A 6 -5.85 -7.44 -17.41
C MET A 6 -4.88 -8.54 -17.03
N LYS A 7 -4.02 -8.94 -17.97
CA LYS A 7 -3.01 -9.96 -17.69
C LYS A 7 -1.99 -9.47 -16.65
N LEU A 8 -1.44 -8.28 -16.86
CA LEU A 8 -0.49 -7.68 -15.91
C LEU A 8 -1.10 -7.49 -14.53
N PHE A 9 -2.37 -7.11 -14.48
CA PHE A 9 -3.10 -6.95 -13.23
C PHE A 9 -3.25 -8.29 -12.50
N LYS A 10 -3.66 -9.32 -13.21
CA LYS A 10 -3.78 -10.67 -12.64
C LYS A 10 -2.44 -11.20 -12.16
N ASP A 11 -1.39 -11.10 -12.97
CA ASP A 11 -0.05 -11.55 -12.62
C ASP A 11 0.46 -10.85 -11.35
N GLU A 12 0.19 -9.54 -11.19
CA GLU A 12 0.58 -8.80 -10.00
C GLU A 12 -0.25 -9.18 -8.76
N ILE A 13 -1.55 -9.42 -8.90
CA ILE A 13 -2.38 -9.94 -7.80
C ILE A 13 -1.90 -11.32 -7.35
N ASP A 14 -1.65 -12.23 -8.30
CA ASP A 14 -1.15 -13.57 -7.99
C ASP A 14 0.19 -13.50 -7.26
N ARG A 15 1.09 -12.60 -7.69
CA ARG A 15 2.35 -12.34 -6.99
C ARG A 15 2.16 -11.82 -5.56
N LEU A 16 1.23 -10.89 -5.34
CA LEU A 16 0.93 -10.36 -4.02
C LEU A 16 0.32 -11.41 -3.08
N VAL A 17 -0.44 -12.34 -3.63
CA VAL A 17 -0.95 -13.49 -2.87
C VAL A 17 0.19 -14.46 -2.52
N GLU A 18 1.07 -14.76 -3.47
CA GLU A 18 2.21 -15.65 -3.25
C GLU A 18 3.15 -15.16 -2.15
N ILE A 19 3.47 -13.87 -2.14
CA ILE A 19 4.33 -13.27 -1.10
C ILE A 19 3.60 -12.99 0.23
N GLY A 20 2.29 -13.29 0.32
CA GLY A 20 1.51 -13.15 1.54
C GLY A 20 1.00 -11.74 1.86
N THR A 21 1.12 -10.80 0.92
CA THR A 21 0.57 -9.44 1.08
C THR A 21 -0.95 -9.44 1.00
N LEU A 22 -1.52 -10.26 0.12
CA LEU A 22 -2.95 -10.47 -0.05
C LEU A 22 -3.34 -11.90 0.33
N SER A 23 -4.54 -12.07 0.84
CA SER A 23 -5.14 -13.37 1.09
C SER A 23 -6.56 -13.39 0.53
N PRO A 24 -6.96 -14.43 -0.22
CA PRO A 24 -8.33 -14.57 -0.69
C PRO A 24 -9.33 -14.63 0.47
N VAL A 25 -10.47 -13.98 0.33
CA VAL A 25 -11.61 -14.10 1.25
C VAL A 25 -12.85 -14.52 0.46
N THR A 26 -13.70 -15.33 1.07
CA THR A 26 -14.95 -15.83 0.46
C THR A 26 -16.15 -14.96 0.77
N GLU A 27 -16.17 -14.35 1.96
CA GLU A 27 -17.26 -13.49 2.42
C GLU A 27 -16.69 -12.27 3.12
N THR A 28 -17.28 -11.11 2.85
CA THR A 28 -16.97 -9.86 3.53
C THR A 28 -18.18 -8.94 3.54
N GLU A 29 -18.35 -8.22 4.64
CA GLU A 29 -19.36 -7.16 4.74
C GLU A 29 -18.89 -5.84 4.13
N TRP A 30 -17.61 -5.72 3.89
CA TRP A 30 -16.97 -4.50 3.40
C TRP A 30 -15.86 -4.80 2.41
N ALA A 31 -15.87 -4.10 1.29
CA ALA A 31 -14.76 -4.16 0.33
C ALA A 31 -14.57 -2.81 -0.37
N SER A 32 -13.33 -2.42 -0.52
CA SER A 32 -12.94 -1.20 -1.24
C SER A 32 -12.60 -1.52 -2.70
N PRO A 33 -13.08 -0.71 -3.67
CA PRO A 33 -12.80 -0.95 -5.08
C PRO A 33 -11.31 -0.77 -5.38
N THR A 34 -10.80 -1.62 -6.25
CA THR A 34 -9.40 -1.64 -6.65
C THR A 34 -9.29 -1.59 -8.17
N PHE A 35 -8.35 -0.84 -8.66
CA PHE A 35 -8.05 -0.68 -10.07
C PHE A 35 -6.54 -0.58 -10.29
N CYS A 36 -6.11 -0.61 -11.54
CA CYS A 36 -4.71 -0.41 -11.86
C CYS A 36 -4.49 0.87 -12.67
N THR A 37 -3.31 1.46 -12.50
CA THR A 37 -2.83 2.56 -13.31
C THR A 37 -1.53 2.18 -13.99
N PRO A 38 -1.33 2.56 -15.26
CA PRO A 38 -0.08 2.28 -15.94
C PRO A 38 1.08 3.09 -15.37
N LYS A 39 2.25 2.48 -15.33
CA LYS A 39 3.54 3.15 -15.08
C LYS A 39 4.26 3.41 -16.41
N LYS A 40 5.24 4.33 -16.38
CA LYS A 40 6.03 4.68 -17.58
C LYS A 40 6.85 3.51 -18.15
N ASP A 41 7.15 2.51 -17.34
CA ASP A 41 7.96 1.34 -17.68
C ASP A 41 7.14 0.09 -18.07
N GLN A 42 5.95 0.28 -18.62
CA GLN A 42 5.00 -0.78 -18.99
C GLN A 42 4.52 -1.67 -17.83
N ARG A 43 4.88 -1.34 -16.60
CA ARG A 43 4.33 -1.98 -15.41
C ARG A 43 3.03 -1.29 -14.99
N ILE A 44 2.33 -1.90 -14.06
CA ILE A 44 1.12 -1.33 -13.48
C ILE A 44 1.33 -1.00 -12.00
N ARG A 45 0.52 -0.09 -11.51
CA ARG A 45 0.35 0.16 -10.09
C ARG A 45 -1.08 -0.22 -9.70
N ILE A 46 -1.22 -1.06 -8.70
CA ILE A 46 -2.52 -1.37 -8.10
C ILE A 46 -2.87 -0.25 -7.14
N VAL A 47 -4.09 0.24 -7.24
CA VAL A 47 -4.62 1.34 -6.41
C VAL A 47 -5.96 0.91 -5.85
N SER A 48 -6.09 0.94 -4.53
CA SER A 48 -7.34 0.67 -3.82
C SER A 48 -7.92 1.95 -3.26
N ASP A 49 -9.21 2.16 -3.47
CA ASP A 49 -9.89 3.37 -3.01
C ASP A 49 -10.41 3.20 -1.58
N PHE A 50 -9.61 3.60 -0.63
CA PHE A 50 -9.94 3.56 0.79
C PHE A 50 -10.54 4.88 1.33
N ARG A 51 -10.96 5.81 0.48
CA ARG A 51 -11.47 7.12 0.92
C ARG A 51 -12.66 6.98 1.87
N ILE A 52 -13.61 6.10 1.57
CA ILE A 52 -14.78 5.87 2.44
C ILE A 52 -14.32 5.21 3.75
N LEU A 53 -13.50 4.18 3.68
CA LEU A 53 -12.95 3.56 4.89
C LEU A 53 -12.20 4.58 5.75
N ASN A 54 -11.37 5.40 5.16
CA ASN A 54 -10.60 6.43 5.87
C ASN A 54 -11.49 7.48 6.54
N SER A 55 -12.68 7.76 6.00
CA SER A 55 -13.64 8.68 6.62
C SER A 55 -14.29 8.10 7.88
N CYS A 56 -14.28 6.78 8.05
CA CYS A 56 -14.85 6.06 9.19
C CYS A 56 -13.83 5.76 10.30
N ILE A 57 -12.55 6.02 10.07
CA ILE A 57 -11.47 5.72 11.01
C ILE A 57 -11.19 6.93 11.89
N PHE A 58 -11.15 6.72 13.21
CA PHE A 58 -10.63 7.70 14.13
C PHE A 58 -9.11 7.79 13.99
N ARG A 59 -8.61 8.97 13.67
CA ARG A 59 -7.17 9.20 13.60
C ARG A 59 -6.63 9.49 14.99
N SER A 60 -5.68 8.67 15.41
CA SER A 60 -4.88 8.96 16.59
C SER A 60 -3.69 9.83 16.16
N PRO A 61 -3.53 11.06 16.71
CA PRO A 61 -2.39 11.87 16.38
C PRO A 61 -1.11 11.20 16.89
N TRP A 62 -0.14 11.09 16.01
CA TRP A 62 1.20 10.61 16.35
C TRP A 62 2.19 11.75 16.11
N PRO A 63 3.06 12.07 17.07
CA PRO A 63 4.06 13.11 16.87
C PRO A 63 5.06 12.67 15.80
N THR A 64 4.97 13.29 14.64
CA THR A 64 5.95 13.09 13.57
C THR A 64 7.04 14.15 13.70
N PRO A 65 8.33 13.76 13.60
CA PRO A 65 9.41 14.74 13.65
C PRO A 65 9.35 15.69 12.45
N ASN A 66 9.72 16.94 12.67
CA ASN A 66 9.85 17.92 11.62
C ASN A 66 11.15 17.66 10.82
N ILE A 67 11.01 17.43 9.52
CA ILE A 67 12.16 17.12 8.65
C ILE A 67 13.22 18.23 8.68
N GLN A 68 12.81 19.51 8.74
CA GLN A 68 13.74 20.64 8.82
C GLN A 68 14.55 20.64 10.12
N GLU A 69 13.92 20.32 11.25
CA GLU A 69 14.61 20.17 12.53
C GLU A 69 15.61 19.02 12.50
N ILE A 70 15.23 17.88 11.90
CA ILE A 70 16.15 16.74 11.71
C ILE A 70 17.37 17.17 10.89
N PHE A 71 17.21 17.92 9.81
CA PHE A 71 18.33 18.40 9.00
C PHE A 71 19.22 19.37 9.74
N GLN A 72 18.67 20.20 10.64
CA GLN A 72 19.46 21.09 11.50
C GLN A 72 20.27 20.32 12.55
N ASP A 73 19.71 19.24 13.07
CA ASP A 73 20.35 18.41 14.10
C ASP A 73 21.41 17.47 13.52
N ILE A 74 21.36 17.16 12.22
CA ILE A 74 22.39 16.40 11.53
C ILE A 74 23.64 17.30 11.39
N GLY A 75 24.63 17.06 12.21
CA GLY A 75 25.92 17.74 12.13
C GLY A 75 26.71 17.41 10.87
N GLY A 76 27.90 17.97 10.74
CA GLY A 76 28.80 17.63 9.63
C GLY A 76 29.13 16.13 9.61
N PHE A 77 29.00 15.50 8.45
CA PHE A 77 29.30 14.08 8.25
C PHE A 77 30.17 13.89 7.01
N HIS A 78 31.00 12.84 7.01
CA HIS A 78 31.84 12.49 5.88
C HIS A 78 31.27 11.29 5.09
N PHE A 79 30.47 10.46 5.74
CA PHE A 79 29.91 9.25 5.14
C PHE A 79 28.40 9.17 5.45
N VAL A 80 27.62 8.75 4.48
CA VAL A 80 26.16 8.58 4.59
C VAL A 80 25.76 7.24 3.98
N THR A 81 24.84 6.56 4.65
CA THR A 81 24.14 5.40 4.10
C THR A 81 22.66 5.72 4.00
N ALA A 82 22.07 5.53 2.82
CA ALA A 82 20.64 5.66 2.60
C ALA A 82 20.00 4.28 2.47
N ILE A 83 18.93 4.04 3.19
CA ILE A 83 18.14 2.80 3.13
C ILE A 83 16.72 3.16 2.74
N ASP A 84 16.21 2.50 1.69
CA ASP A 84 14.84 2.62 1.23
C ASP A 84 14.14 1.26 1.28
N LEU A 85 12.97 1.20 1.93
CA LEU A 85 12.20 -0.02 2.03
C LEU A 85 11.44 -0.28 0.72
N SER A 86 11.69 -1.43 0.10
CA SER A 86 10.89 -1.87 -1.03
C SER A 86 9.47 -2.17 -0.60
N MET A 87 8.48 -1.48 -1.20
CA MET A 87 7.05 -1.66 -0.88
C MET A 87 6.75 -1.57 0.62
N GLY A 88 7.29 -0.56 1.30
CA GLY A 88 7.34 -0.45 2.75
C GLY A 88 5.98 -0.58 3.45
N TYR A 89 4.89 -0.06 2.87
CA TYR A 89 3.55 -0.21 3.43
C TYR A 89 3.07 -1.68 3.43
N TYR A 90 3.46 -2.49 2.46
CA TYR A 90 3.09 -3.91 2.42
C TYR A 90 3.85 -4.75 3.46
N ALA A 91 4.92 -4.23 4.02
CA ALA A 91 5.65 -4.86 5.11
C ALA A 91 4.97 -4.68 6.48
N MET A 92 3.97 -3.80 6.59
CA MET A 92 3.22 -3.57 7.82
C MET A 92 2.09 -4.59 7.95
N ALA A 93 2.20 -5.49 8.92
CA ALA A 93 1.15 -6.46 9.21
C ALA A 93 -0.08 -5.77 9.82
N LEU A 94 -1.26 -6.14 9.34
CA LEU A 94 -2.53 -5.67 9.87
C LEU A 94 -3.06 -6.64 10.95
N THR A 95 -3.74 -6.08 11.95
CA THR A 95 -4.52 -6.90 12.89
C THR A 95 -5.66 -7.62 12.15
N PRO A 96 -6.21 -8.75 12.68
CA PRO A 96 -7.33 -9.45 12.04
C PRO A 96 -8.50 -8.52 11.73
N ARG A 97 -8.88 -7.64 12.64
CA ARG A 97 -9.96 -6.67 12.43
C ARG A 97 -9.63 -5.67 11.31
N ALA A 98 -8.41 -5.17 11.27
CA ALA A 98 -7.99 -4.26 10.20
C ALA A 98 -7.97 -4.96 8.83
N ARG A 99 -7.62 -6.24 8.76
CA ARG A 99 -7.67 -7.04 7.52
C ARG A 99 -9.07 -7.11 6.96
N GLU A 100 -10.07 -7.38 7.79
CA GLU A 100 -11.49 -7.42 7.38
C GLU A 100 -11.93 -6.08 6.77
N LEU A 101 -11.56 -4.96 7.40
CA LEU A 101 -11.92 -3.62 6.93
C LEU A 101 -11.13 -3.19 5.69
N CYS A 102 -9.92 -3.67 5.51
CA CYS A 102 -9.07 -3.40 4.35
C CYS A 102 -9.27 -4.41 3.21
N THR A 103 -10.35 -5.15 3.21
CA THR A 103 -10.70 -6.04 2.11
C THR A 103 -10.91 -5.23 0.83
N ILE A 104 -10.42 -5.75 -0.28
CA ILE A 104 -10.52 -5.13 -1.60
C ILE A 104 -11.32 -6.00 -2.55
N ILE A 105 -12.04 -5.36 -3.46
CA ILE A 105 -12.72 -6.02 -4.57
C ILE A 105 -11.98 -5.73 -5.87
N LEU A 106 -11.72 -6.78 -6.62
CA LEU A 106 -11.04 -6.71 -7.90
C LEU A 106 -12.05 -6.56 -9.05
N PRO A 107 -11.69 -5.91 -10.16
CA PRO A 107 -12.54 -5.81 -11.33
C PRO A 107 -12.79 -7.16 -12.00
#